data_d6c2cd96fdfd0e0f62b2d394bd36613e
#
_entry.id   d6c2cd96fdfd0e0f62b2d394bd36613e
#
_cell.length_a   1.000
_cell.length_b   1.000
_cell.length_c   1.000
_cell.angle_alpha   90.00
_cell.angle_beta   90.00
_cell.angle_gamma   90.00
#
_symmetry.space_group_name_H-M   'P 1'
#
loop_
_entity.id
_entity.type
_entity.pdbx_description
1 polymer ?
#
loop_
_entity_poly.entity_id
_entity_poly.type
_entity_poly.pdbx_seq_one_letter_code
_entity_poly.pdbx_strand_id
1 'polypeptide(L)'
;MPYLCLVSHGQPSANPRLVRDAGILAEAGHNVRVVAAQLIPGLIAHDTSLTKVANWKYEPVSFSHRSNGTPSWNYIRARRRIAAALATVWPSEDLVSRAYGYANPELAVMAAKEPADVFIAYQHNSLPAAWWAANKHQARVALDAQDLLADCSTEPVKLARQIERRYLKHCHYISTMSTAAANRLQATNGLARTPIVLQNTSRIAEREGLASPSDRQPSREVSLYWFGQTIGVHSRADQVLNAMPLLKTPTRLTLRGKSDEAFISDLRNRASALGLSNQLQILPRAEPGQMVRLAAEHDILLGTQPGSDLFHQMALGNKVFTGMMAGLALALSDTIAHRELLAEAPGCGFLFADGDVEGLASQLNHLLCDRRRIDAMKLQAWSLAETRFNWEEESRTLLRTIDQLLSHSLVGGG
;
A
#
# COMPACT_ATOMS: atom_id res chain seq x y z
N MET A 1 -15.96 22.08 14.40
CA MET A 1 -15.46 20.81 13.81
C MET A 1 -14.30 21.15 12.90
N PRO A 2 -13.12 20.55 13.07
CA PRO A 2 -11.96 20.81 12.22
C PRO A 2 -12.20 20.40 10.76
N TYR A 3 -11.56 21.14 9.84
CA TYR A 3 -11.59 20.89 8.40
C TYR A 3 -10.30 20.22 7.96
N LEU A 4 -10.40 19.06 7.36
CA LEU A 4 -9.27 18.27 6.86
C LEU A 4 -9.34 18.16 5.32
N CYS A 5 -8.25 18.49 4.64
CA CYS A 5 -8.15 18.34 3.19
C CYS A 5 -7.11 17.27 2.84
N LEU A 6 -7.57 16.16 2.29
CA LEU A 6 -6.73 15.06 1.83
C LEU A 6 -6.41 15.28 0.35
N VAL A 7 -5.12 15.35 0.01
CA VAL A 7 -4.65 15.66 -1.35
C VAL A 7 -3.96 14.43 -1.94
N SER A 8 -4.46 13.94 -3.08
CA SER A 8 -3.93 12.72 -3.69
C SER A 8 -3.68 12.91 -5.20
N HIS A 9 -2.55 12.37 -5.65
CA HIS A 9 -2.24 12.25 -7.07
C HIS A 9 -2.95 11.06 -7.75
N GLY A 10 -3.48 10.13 -6.96
CA GLY A 10 -4.26 8.97 -7.39
C GLY A 10 -5.73 9.11 -7.06
N GLN A 11 -6.58 8.47 -7.87
CA GLN A 11 -8.03 8.42 -7.68
C GLN A 11 -8.41 7.63 -6.43
N PRO A 12 -9.53 7.94 -5.74
CA PRO A 12 -9.97 7.23 -4.54
C PRO A 12 -10.07 5.71 -4.73
N SER A 13 -10.69 5.25 -5.83
CA SER A 13 -10.81 3.81 -6.14
C SER A 13 -9.46 3.11 -6.40
N ALA A 14 -8.40 3.86 -6.69
CA ALA A 14 -7.03 3.33 -6.82
C ALA A 14 -6.22 3.41 -5.51
N ASN A 15 -6.75 4.08 -4.48
CA ASN A 15 -6.10 4.24 -3.18
C ASN A 15 -7.05 3.89 -2.02
N PRO A 16 -7.23 2.60 -1.71
CA PRO A 16 -8.12 2.15 -0.63
C PRO A 16 -7.77 2.74 0.75
N ARG A 17 -6.49 3.06 0.99
CA ARG A 17 -6.05 3.68 2.23
C ARG A 17 -6.61 5.09 2.38
N LEU A 18 -6.47 5.93 1.35
CA LEU A 18 -7.09 7.26 1.32
C LEU A 18 -8.58 7.22 1.67
N VAL A 19 -9.30 6.24 1.10
CA VAL A 19 -10.75 6.08 1.32
C VAL A 19 -11.06 5.70 2.77
N ARG A 20 -10.29 4.79 3.36
CA ARG A 20 -10.45 4.37 4.76
C ARG A 20 -10.14 5.50 5.73
N ASP A 21 -9.04 6.22 5.47
CA ASP A 21 -8.63 7.37 6.29
C ASP A 21 -9.68 8.49 6.22
N ALA A 22 -10.17 8.83 5.01
CA ALA A 22 -11.23 9.83 4.84
C ALA A 22 -12.51 9.44 5.58
N GLY A 23 -12.90 8.15 5.48
CA GLY A 23 -14.09 7.62 6.16
C GLY A 23 -14.00 7.74 7.67
N ILE A 24 -12.90 7.24 8.28
CA ILE A 24 -12.76 7.25 9.75
C ILE A 24 -12.63 8.66 10.31
N LEU A 25 -11.95 9.55 9.60
CA LEU A 25 -11.85 10.96 10.00
C LEU A 25 -13.23 11.65 9.97
N ALA A 26 -14.06 11.37 8.97
CA ALA A 26 -15.41 11.89 8.88
C ALA A 26 -16.35 11.26 9.94
N GLU A 27 -16.22 9.95 10.23
CA GLU A 27 -16.92 9.26 11.33
C GLU A 27 -16.56 9.85 12.70
N ALA A 28 -15.33 10.31 12.88
CA ALA A 28 -14.87 10.99 14.08
C ALA A 28 -15.39 12.44 14.21
N GLY A 29 -16.17 12.93 13.25
CA GLY A 29 -16.81 14.25 13.28
C GLY A 29 -16.00 15.37 12.62
N HIS A 30 -14.94 15.06 11.88
CA HIS A 30 -14.21 16.07 11.10
C HIS A 30 -14.93 16.37 9.78
N ASN A 31 -14.81 17.60 9.28
CA ASN A 31 -15.21 17.95 7.93
C ASN A 31 -14.10 17.54 6.96
N VAL A 32 -14.30 16.45 6.24
CA VAL A 32 -13.28 15.86 5.37
C VAL A 32 -13.58 16.16 3.90
N ARG A 33 -12.58 16.69 3.21
CA ARG A 33 -12.57 16.95 1.77
C ARG A 33 -11.40 16.22 1.12
N VAL A 34 -11.67 15.44 0.10
CA VAL A 34 -10.67 14.71 -0.70
C VAL A 34 -10.52 15.40 -2.05
N VAL A 35 -9.35 15.94 -2.32
CA VAL A 35 -8.96 16.54 -3.60
C VAL A 35 -8.03 15.57 -4.31
N ALA A 36 -8.46 14.97 -5.42
CA ALA A 36 -7.65 13.95 -6.09
C ALA A 36 -7.66 14.08 -7.62
N ALA A 37 -6.53 13.75 -8.24
CA ALA A 37 -6.38 13.79 -9.68
C ALA A 37 -7.07 12.58 -10.34
N GLN A 38 -7.95 12.84 -11.32
CA GLN A 38 -8.59 11.81 -12.15
C GLN A 38 -7.73 11.50 -13.38
N LEU A 39 -6.82 10.54 -13.23
CA LEU A 39 -5.85 10.20 -14.27
C LEU A 39 -6.22 8.95 -15.09
N ILE A 40 -7.08 8.08 -14.54
CA ILE A 40 -7.46 6.81 -15.14
C ILE A 40 -8.95 6.85 -15.50
N PRO A 41 -9.31 7.06 -16.78
CA PRO A 41 -10.72 7.21 -17.18
C PRO A 41 -11.59 6.00 -16.80
N GLY A 42 -11.04 4.78 -16.85
CA GLY A 42 -11.76 3.56 -16.50
C GLY A 42 -12.19 3.45 -15.03
N LEU A 43 -11.62 4.28 -14.13
CA LEU A 43 -11.97 4.27 -12.71
C LEU A 43 -13.01 5.34 -12.33
N ILE A 44 -13.39 6.23 -13.25
CA ILE A 44 -14.31 7.35 -12.93
C ILE A 44 -15.67 6.85 -12.43
N ALA A 45 -16.21 5.80 -13.06
CA ALA A 45 -17.47 5.22 -12.62
C ALA A 45 -17.38 4.60 -11.22
N HIS A 46 -16.25 3.94 -10.91
CA HIS A 46 -15.96 3.40 -9.58
C HIS A 46 -15.83 4.52 -8.53
N ASP A 47 -15.08 5.58 -8.83
CA ASP A 47 -14.98 6.76 -7.95
C ASP A 47 -16.36 7.36 -7.66
N THR A 48 -17.19 7.51 -8.71
CA THR A 48 -18.55 8.06 -8.56
C THR A 48 -19.42 7.18 -7.66
N SER A 49 -19.37 5.87 -7.83
CA SER A 49 -20.13 4.93 -7.00
C SER A 49 -19.66 4.95 -5.55
N LEU A 50 -18.35 4.94 -5.32
CA LEU A 50 -17.73 4.94 -4.00
C LEU A 50 -18.02 6.26 -3.26
N THR A 51 -17.89 7.38 -3.93
CA THR A 51 -18.05 8.71 -3.30
C THR A 51 -19.51 9.12 -3.10
N LYS A 52 -20.45 8.48 -3.82
CA LYS A 52 -21.89 8.71 -3.63
C LYS A 52 -22.39 8.31 -2.24
N VAL A 53 -21.78 7.30 -1.63
CA VAL A 53 -22.13 6.77 -0.31
C VAL A 53 -21.17 7.22 0.79
N ALA A 54 -20.13 7.98 0.43
CA ALA A 54 -19.13 8.45 1.37
C ALA A 54 -19.68 9.57 2.26
N ASN A 55 -19.20 9.60 3.50
CA ASN A 55 -19.49 10.66 4.48
C ASN A 55 -18.49 11.84 4.41
N TRP A 56 -17.73 11.94 3.31
CA TRP A 56 -16.75 12.98 3.01
C TRP A 56 -16.95 13.54 1.60
N LYS A 57 -16.49 14.78 1.37
CA LYS A 57 -16.65 15.48 0.08
C LYS A 57 -15.53 15.07 -0.87
N TYR A 58 -15.86 14.71 -2.10
CA TYR A 58 -14.89 14.45 -3.18
C TYR A 58 -14.85 15.59 -4.19
N GLU A 59 -13.65 16.09 -4.47
CA GLU A 59 -13.39 17.12 -5.49
C GLU A 59 -12.36 16.60 -6.49
N PRO A 60 -12.81 16.08 -7.64
CA PRO A 60 -11.92 15.57 -8.66
C PRO A 60 -11.22 16.70 -9.42
N VAL A 61 -9.91 16.54 -9.66
CA VAL A 61 -9.16 17.33 -10.64
C VAL A 61 -9.08 16.51 -11.92
N SER A 62 -9.96 16.81 -12.86
CA SER A 62 -10.11 16.03 -14.10
C SER A 62 -9.17 16.53 -15.19
N PHE A 63 -8.59 15.58 -15.93
CA PHE A 63 -7.68 15.80 -17.06
C PHE A 63 -8.21 15.17 -18.35
N SER A 64 -9.52 14.98 -18.47
CA SER A 64 -10.09 14.36 -19.66
C SER A 64 -10.02 15.29 -20.88
N HIS A 65 -9.78 14.72 -22.07
CA HIS A 65 -9.74 15.46 -23.35
C HIS A 65 -11.07 16.12 -23.76
N ARG A 66 -12.15 15.91 -22.99
CA ARG A 66 -13.53 16.28 -23.38
C ARG A 66 -14.18 17.37 -22.54
N SER A 67 -13.52 17.84 -21.46
CA SER A 67 -14.13 18.89 -20.62
C SER A 67 -13.56 20.27 -20.95
N ASN A 68 -14.45 21.22 -21.31
CA ASN A 68 -14.08 22.62 -21.50
C ASN A 68 -13.43 23.17 -20.22
N GLY A 69 -12.21 23.72 -20.36
CA GLY A 69 -11.49 24.39 -19.27
C GLY A 69 -10.47 23.55 -18.50
N THR A 70 -10.34 22.25 -18.77
CA THR A 70 -9.24 21.44 -18.22
C THR A 70 -8.05 21.39 -19.17
N PRO A 71 -6.79 21.43 -18.65
CA PRO A 71 -5.61 21.25 -19.48
C PRO A 71 -5.69 19.89 -20.18
N SER A 72 -5.39 19.87 -21.48
CA SER A 72 -5.36 18.61 -22.22
C SER A 72 -4.26 17.71 -21.63
N TRP A 73 -4.48 16.40 -21.61
CA TRP A 73 -3.51 15.41 -21.16
C TRP A 73 -2.13 15.58 -21.82
N ASN A 74 -2.11 15.93 -23.11
CA ASN A 74 -0.87 16.19 -23.84
C ASN A 74 -0.12 17.42 -23.32
N TYR A 75 -0.83 18.50 -22.96
CA TYR A 75 -0.22 19.68 -22.35
C TYR A 75 0.46 19.34 -21.02
N ILE A 76 -0.19 18.58 -20.15
CA ILE A 76 0.35 18.20 -18.83
C ILE A 76 1.58 17.31 -18.99
N ARG A 77 1.55 16.35 -19.93
CA ARG A 77 2.71 15.51 -20.24
C ARG A 77 3.88 16.32 -20.79
N ALA A 78 3.60 17.27 -21.69
CA ALA A 78 4.62 18.16 -22.22
C ALA A 78 5.21 19.05 -21.11
N ARG A 79 4.36 19.68 -20.29
CA ARG A 79 4.76 20.46 -19.12
C ARG A 79 5.68 19.68 -18.19
N ARG A 80 5.29 18.45 -17.84
CA ARG A 80 6.12 17.57 -17.00
C ARG A 80 7.49 17.29 -17.62
N ARG A 81 7.54 16.96 -18.92
CA ARG A 81 8.80 16.68 -19.62
C ARG A 81 9.73 17.90 -19.64
N ILE A 82 9.18 19.06 -19.93
CA ILE A 82 9.93 20.33 -19.93
C ILE A 82 10.44 20.63 -18.51
N ALA A 83 9.57 20.51 -17.51
CA ALA A 83 9.95 20.72 -16.11
C ALA A 83 11.05 19.74 -15.67
N ALA A 84 10.96 18.46 -16.06
CA ALA A 84 11.96 17.46 -15.73
C ALA A 84 13.33 17.78 -16.38
N ALA A 85 13.35 18.20 -17.65
CA ALA A 85 14.56 18.62 -18.33
C ALA A 85 15.19 19.85 -17.67
N LEU A 86 14.38 20.88 -17.38
CA LEU A 86 14.87 22.09 -16.72
C LEU A 86 15.32 21.85 -15.27
N ALA A 87 14.66 20.97 -14.54
CA ALA A 87 15.00 20.62 -13.15
C ALA A 87 16.38 19.91 -13.05
N THR A 88 16.92 19.36 -14.14
CA THR A 88 18.28 18.80 -14.15
C THR A 88 19.37 19.88 -14.05
N VAL A 89 19.09 21.08 -14.61
CA VAL A 89 20.03 22.21 -14.64
C VAL A 89 19.71 23.22 -13.54
N TRP A 90 18.43 23.50 -13.36
CA TRP A 90 17.94 24.46 -12.35
C TRP A 90 16.80 23.83 -11.54
N PRO A 91 17.09 23.13 -10.45
CA PRO A 91 16.08 22.43 -9.66
C PRO A 91 15.34 23.38 -8.71
N SER A 92 14.61 24.36 -9.27
CA SER A 92 13.72 25.21 -8.48
C SER A 92 12.55 24.41 -7.90
N GLU A 93 11.92 24.91 -6.86
CA GLU A 93 10.79 24.25 -6.18
C GLU A 93 9.64 23.94 -7.16
N ASP A 94 9.25 24.94 -7.94
CA ASP A 94 8.16 24.81 -8.91
C ASP A 94 8.49 23.80 -10.02
N LEU A 95 9.71 23.81 -10.57
CA LEU A 95 10.14 22.85 -11.57
C LEU A 95 10.16 21.42 -11.05
N VAL A 96 10.70 21.21 -9.84
CA VAL A 96 10.75 19.87 -9.23
C VAL A 96 9.34 19.36 -8.93
N SER A 97 8.46 20.21 -8.40
CA SER A 97 7.06 19.86 -8.15
C SER A 97 6.34 19.42 -9.43
N ARG A 98 6.47 20.17 -10.54
CA ARG A 98 5.86 19.84 -11.85
C ARG A 98 6.51 18.64 -12.51
N ALA A 99 7.80 18.45 -12.33
CA ALA A 99 8.53 17.31 -12.88
C ALA A 99 8.14 15.99 -12.21
N TYR A 100 7.94 16.01 -10.90
CA TYR A 100 7.61 14.82 -10.13
C TYR A 100 6.11 14.50 -10.19
N GLY A 101 5.26 15.49 -9.88
CA GLY A 101 3.80 15.33 -9.88
C GLY A 101 3.13 16.19 -10.97
N TYR A 102 2.81 15.60 -12.12
CA TYR A 102 2.27 16.37 -13.27
C TYR A 102 0.93 17.06 -12.98
N ALA A 103 0.17 16.64 -11.96
CA ALA A 103 -1.09 17.26 -11.53
C ALA A 103 -0.91 18.29 -10.39
N ASN A 104 0.30 18.48 -9.87
CA ASN A 104 0.51 19.33 -8.69
C ASN A 104 -0.02 20.76 -8.81
N PRO A 105 0.15 21.49 -9.92
CA PRO A 105 -0.40 22.85 -10.02
C PRO A 105 -1.93 22.88 -9.87
N GLU A 106 -2.63 21.96 -10.52
CA GLU A 106 -4.10 21.90 -10.49
C GLU A 106 -4.59 21.38 -9.12
N LEU A 107 -3.91 20.40 -8.54
CA LEU A 107 -4.21 19.92 -7.19
C LEU A 107 -4.00 21.03 -6.15
N ALA A 108 -2.92 21.81 -6.26
CA ALA A 108 -2.64 22.92 -5.36
C ALA A 108 -3.75 23.99 -5.41
N VAL A 109 -4.16 24.39 -6.61
CA VAL A 109 -5.24 25.36 -6.81
C VAL A 109 -6.56 24.84 -6.23
N MET A 110 -6.92 23.60 -6.52
CA MET A 110 -8.15 22.99 -6.02
C MET A 110 -8.12 22.81 -4.50
N ALA A 111 -7.02 22.31 -3.94
CA ALA A 111 -6.86 22.14 -2.49
C ALA A 111 -6.97 23.48 -1.75
N ALA A 112 -6.36 24.54 -2.30
CA ALA A 112 -6.38 25.87 -1.72
C ALA A 112 -7.63 26.72 -2.01
N LYS A 113 -8.65 26.13 -2.66
CA LYS A 113 -9.93 26.82 -2.93
C LYS A 113 -10.69 27.13 -1.64
N GLU A 114 -10.66 26.21 -0.70
CA GLU A 114 -11.29 26.32 0.61
C GLU A 114 -10.23 26.15 1.72
N PRO A 115 -10.32 26.88 2.83
CA PRO A 115 -9.40 26.69 3.95
C PRO A 115 -9.60 25.32 4.61
N ALA A 116 -8.54 24.82 5.24
CA ALA A 116 -8.59 23.64 6.10
C ALA A 116 -7.58 23.80 7.24
N ASP A 117 -7.81 23.15 8.37
CA ASP A 117 -6.91 23.15 9.52
C ASP A 117 -5.66 22.30 9.26
N VAL A 118 -5.83 21.23 8.49
CA VAL A 118 -4.74 20.32 8.10
C VAL A 118 -4.91 19.90 6.63
N PHE A 119 -3.83 19.97 5.86
CA PHE A 119 -3.71 19.40 4.52
C PHE A 119 -2.84 18.16 4.59
N ILE A 120 -3.38 17.00 4.21
CA ILE A 120 -2.69 15.70 4.28
C ILE A 120 -2.40 15.23 2.86
N ALA A 121 -1.12 15.15 2.51
CA ALA A 121 -0.69 14.58 1.24
C ALA A 121 -0.70 13.04 1.29
N TYR A 122 -1.27 12.40 0.29
CA TYR A 122 -1.18 10.95 0.07
C TYR A 122 -0.13 10.68 -1.00
N GLN A 123 0.99 10.12 -0.58
CA GLN A 123 2.22 9.93 -1.33
C GLN A 123 3.02 11.22 -1.58
N HIS A 124 4.32 11.05 -1.80
CA HIS A 124 5.28 12.14 -2.03
C HIS A 124 4.93 13.04 -3.22
N ASN A 125 4.28 12.47 -4.24
CA ASN A 125 3.93 13.20 -5.47
C ASN A 125 2.83 14.26 -5.28
N SER A 126 2.02 14.17 -4.22
CA SER A 126 1.00 15.18 -3.88
C SER A 126 1.47 16.16 -2.79
N LEU A 127 2.61 15.90 -2.13
CA LEU A 127 3.10 16.71 -1.03
C LEU A 127 3.35 18.18 -1.38
N PRO A 128 3.93 18.52 -2.56
CA PRO A 128 4.07 19.93 -2.96
C PRO A 128 2.74 20.67 -3.05
N ALA A 129 1.69 20.01 -3.56
CA ALA A 129 0.37 20.62 -3.69
C ALA A 129 -0.28 20.85 -2.32
N ALA A 130 -0.21 19.86 -1.42
CA ALA A 130 -0.71 19.99 -0.05
C ALA A 130 0.05 21.07 0.74
N TRP A 131 1.38 21.12 0.62
CA TRP A 131 2.21 22.13 1.28
C TRP A 131 1.87 23.55 0.79
N TRP A 132 1.72 23.72 -0.53
CA TRP A 132 1.37 25.03 -1.09
C TRP A 132 0.00 25.50 -0.60
N ALA A 133 -1.00 24.61 -0.56
CA ALA A 133 -2.33 24.93 -0.04
C ALA A 133 -2.29 25.25 1.46
N ALA A 134 -1.56 24.48 2.26
CA ALA A 134 -1.37 24.71 3.69
C ALA A 134 -0.70 26.07 3.95
N ASN A 135 0.37 26.38 3.22
CA ASN A 135 1.08 27.66 3.36
C ASN A 135 0.20 28.87 3.02
N LYS A 136 -0.63 28.76 1.97
CA LYS A 136 -1.59 29.82 1.60
C LYS A 136 -2.60 30.12 2.71
N HIS A 137 -3.03 29.13 3.46
CA HIS A 137 -4.03 29.25 4.52
C HIS A 137 -3.41 29.29 5.93
N GLN A 138 -2.07 29.33 6.05
CA GLN A 138 -1.35 29.26 7.33
C GLN A 138 -1.77 28.03 8.16
N ALA A 139 -2.07 26.93 7.48
CA ALA A 139 -2.54 25.69 8.04
C ALA A 139 -1.41 24.65 8.16
N ARG A 140 -1.70 23.53 8.81
CA ARG A 140 -0.76 22.43 8.95
C ARG A 140 -0.70 21.60 7.70
N VAL A 141 0.47 21.01 7.44
CA VAL A 141 0.67 20.00 6.41
C VAL A 141 1.16 18.70 7.02
N ALA A 142 0.71 17.59 6.45
CA ALA A 142 1.12 16.24 6.82
C ALA A 142 1.31 15.36 5.57
N LEU A 143 1.99 14.24 5.74
CA LEU A 143 2.25 13.28 4.68
C LEU A 143 1.92 11.87 5.15
N ASP A 144 1.09 11.16 4.42
CA ASP A 144 1.03 9.70 4.41
C ASP A 144 1.96 9.19 3.30
N ALA A 145 3.19 8.82 3.67
CA ALA A 145 4.23 8.46 2.71
C ALA A 145 3.94 7.12 2.01
N GLN A 146 3.18 6.23 2.65
CA GLN A 146 2.90 4.87 2.21
C GLN A 146 4.18 4.11 1.83
N ASP A 147 4.70 4.37 0.63
CA ASP A 147 5.92 3.76 0.10
C ASP A 147 7.10 4.73 0.07
N LEU A 148 8.33 4.24 0.22
CA LEU A 148 9.55 5.04 0.11
C LEU A 148 9.95 5.22 -1.35
N LEU A 149 9.24 6.10 -2.08
CA LEU A 149 9.43 6.29 -3.52
C LEU A 149 10.83 6.75 -3.90
N ALA A 150 11.55 7.41 -3.00
CA ALA A 150 12.93 7.81 -3.23
C ALA A 150 13.95 6.64 -3.14
N ASP A 151 13.52 5.47 -2.70
CA ASP A 151 14.30 4.23 -2.71
C ASP A 151 13.80 3.22 -3.77
N CYS A 152 12.77 3.58 -4.55
CA CYS A 152 12.18 2.75 -5.59
C CYS A 152 12.88 2.98 -6.94
N SER A 153 13.52 1.95 -7.49
CA SER A 153 14.30 2.06 -8.74
C SER A 153 13.45 2.37 -9.99
N THR A 154 12.15 2.12 -9.94
CA THR A 154 11.20 2.44 -11.03
C THR A 154 10.70 3.89 -10.99
N GLU A 155 11.01 4.63 -9.92
CA GLU A 155 10.63 6.02 -9.74
C GLU A 155 11.78 6.98 -10.11
N PRO A 156 11.49 8.25 -10.41
CA PRO A 156 12.52 9.25 -10.62
C PRO A 156 13.19 9.65 -9.29
N VAL A 157 14.01 8.76 -8.75
CA VAL A 157 14.64 8.83 -7.42
C VAL A 157 15.22 10.21 -7.10
N LYS A 158 15.92 10.85 -8.06
CA LYS A 158 16.51 12.18 -7.85
C LYS A 158 15.45 13.24 -7.55
N LEU A 159 14.30 13.20 -8.24
CA LEU A 159 13.20 14.13 -8.01
C LEU A 159 12.51 13.82 -6.69
N ALA A 160 12.25 12.53 -6.39
CA ALA A 160 11.68 12.10 -5.13
C ALA A 160 12.52 12.59 -3.93
N ARG A 161 13.86 12.42 -3.99
CA ARG A 161 14.79 12.94 -2.97
C ARG A 161 14.74 14.45 -2.82
N GLN A 162 14.54 15.19 -3.92
CA GLN A 162 14.40 16.64 -3.83
C GLN A 162 13.07 17.06 -3.18
N ILE A 163 11.98 16.33 -3.42
CA ILE A 163 10.71 16.52 -2.73
C ILE A 163 10.88 16.25 -1.23
N GLU A 164 11.47 15.14 -0.85
CA GLU A 164 11.74 14.81 0.55
C GLU A 164 12.51 15.91 1.26
N ARG A 165 13.69 16.29 0.75
CA ARG A 165 14.57 17.31 1.36
C ARG A 165 13.89 18.68 1.52
N ARG A 166 12.95 19.03 0.62
CA ARG A 166 12.30 20.33 0.66
C ARG A 166 11.13 20.38 1.60
N TYR A 167 10.30 19.34 1.59
CA TYR A 167 8.97 19.42 2.19
C TYR A 167 8.82 18.62 3.49
N LEU A 168 9.57 17.51 3.71
CA LEU A 168 9.36 16.67 4.90
C LEU A 168 9.58 17.40 6.21
N LYS A 169 10.56 18.31 6.27
CA LYS A 169 10.84 19.13 7.45
C LYS A 169 9.70 20.07 7.85
N HIS A 170 8.76 20.33 6.95
CA HIS A 170 7.58 21.17 7.18
C HIS A 170 6.34 20.35 7.56
N CYS A 171 6.40 19.02 7.45
CA CYS A 171 5.31 18.16 7.85
C CYS A 171 5.18 18.10 9.37
N HIS A 172 3.97 18.34 9.85
CA HIS A 172 3.64 18.26 11.28
C HIS A 172 3.55 16.82 11.78
N TYR A 173 3.14 15.91 10.91
CA TYR A 173 3.39 14.47 11.04
C TYR A 173 3.70 13.85 9.68
N ILE A 174 4.35 12.70 9.73
CA ILE A 174 4.59 11.84 8.58
C ILE A 174 4.20 10.43 9.02
N SER A 175 3.45 9.68 8.18
CA SER A 175 3.15 8.27 8.40
C SER A 175 3.80 7.39 7.34
N THR A 176 4.13 6.16 7.73
CA THR A 176 4.70 5.10 6.87
C THR A 176 4.04 3.77 7.18
N MET A 177 4.27 2.73 6.36
CA MET A 177 3.64 1.42 6.55
C MET A 177 4.44 0.45 7.43
N SER A 178 5.68 0.76 7.79
CA SER A 178 6.55 -0.11 8.61
C SER A 178 7.51 0.70 9.47
N THR A 179 7.98 0.12 10.56
CA THR A 179 9.01 0.71 11.42
C THR A 179 10.32 0.89 10.65
N ALA A 180 10.69 -0.08 9.83
CA ALA A 180 11.86 0.01 8.95
C ALA A 180 11.78 1.24 8.02
N ALA A 181 10.61 1.49 7.40
CA ALA A 181 10.39 2.66 6.55
C ALA A 181 10.45 3.96 7.35
N ALA A 182 9.87 4.02 8.54
CA ALA A 182 9.91 5.19 9.42
C ALA A 182 11.34 5.55 9.81
N ASN A 183 12.12 4.59 10.28
CA ASN A 183 13.52 4.75 10.66
C ASN A 183 14.38 5.18 9.45
N ARG A 184 14.16 4.56 8.30
CA ARG A 184 14.85 4.90 7.05
C ARG A 184 14.59 6.35 6.62
N LEU A 185 13.31 6.75 6.62
CA LEU A 185 12.92 8.10 6.21
C LEU A 185 13.48 9.15 7.17
N GLN A 186 13.43 8.87 8.48
CA GLN A 186 14.03 9.72 9.50
C GLN A 186 15.53 9.89 9.29
N ALA A 187 16.27 8.78 9.20
CA ALA A 187 17.73 8.80 9.08
C ALA A 187 18.20 9.50 7.78
N THR A 188 17.52 9.21 6.64
CA THR A 188 17.89 9.76 5.34
C THR A 188 17.66 11.28 5.24
N ASN A 189 16.63 11.79 5.91
CA ASN A 189 16.22 13.19 5.80
C ASN A 189 16.51 14.02 7.08
N GLY A 190 17.13 13.42 8.10
CA GLY A 190 17.46 14.11 9.36
C GLY A 190 16.20 14.65 10.08
N LEU A 191 15.10 13.89 10.07
CA LEU A 191 13.85 14.36 10.67
C LEU A 191 13.95 14.38 12.19
N ALA A 192 13.49 15.47 12.81
CA ALA A 192 13.52 15.65 14.27
C ALA A 192 12.62 14.64 15.01
N ARG A 193 11.56 14.12 14.33
CA ARG A 193 10.64 13.12 14.87
C ARG A 193 10.60 11.93 13.95
N THR A 194 10.55 10.73 14.53
CA THR A 194 10.30 9.50 13.75
C THR A 194 8.88 9.53 13.19
N PRO A 195 8.71 9.22 11.89
CA PRO A 195 7.39 9.05 11.33
C PRO A 195 6.57 8.02 12.10
N ILE A 196 5.27 8.23 12.21
CA ILE A 196 4.36 7.26 12.82
C ILE A 196 4.16 6.07 11.87
N VAL A 197 3.94 4.90 12.45
CA VAL A 197 3.63 3.71 11.65
C VAL A 197 2.10 3.56 11.62
N LEU A 198 1.56 3.53 10.40
CA LEU A 198 0.16 3.20 10.13
C LEU A 198 0.16 2.05 9.12
N GLN A 199 -0.08 0.85 9.57
CA GLN A 199 -0.06 -0.35 8.75
C GLN A 199 -1.29 -0.43 7.85
N ASN A 200 -1.13 -1.00 6.65
CA ASN A 200 -2.23 -1.13 5.70
C ASN A 200 -3.06 -2.40 5.96
N THR A 201 -3.68 -2.46 7.14
CA THR A 201 -4.43 -3.60 7.64
C THR A 201 -5.84 -3.69 7.06
N SER A 202 -6.47 -4.87 7.11
CA SER A 202 -7.87 -5.09 6.76
C SER A 202 -8.81 -4.71 7.92
N ARG A 203 -10.07 -4.40 7.59
CA ARG A 203 -11.13 -4.23 8.61
C ARG A 203 -11.56 -5.58 9.16
N ILE A 204 -11.93 -5.65 10.43
CA ILE A 204 -12.50 -6.87 11.04
C ILE A 204 -13.77 -7.31 10.28
N ALA A 205 -14.60 -6.37 9.85
CA ALA A 205 -15.81 -6.64 9.06
C ALA A 205 -15.53 -7.39 7.74
N GLU A 206 -14.32 -7.30 7.16
CA GLU A 206 -13.99 -8.01 5.91
C GLU A 206 -13.98 -9.55 6.05
N ARG A 207 -13.90 -10.06 7.29
CA ARG A 207 -14.00 -11.49 7.58
C ARG A 207 -15.36 -11.94 8.11
N GLU A 208 -16.35 -11.05 8.15
CA GLU A 208 -17.69 -11.39 8.62
C GLU A 208 -18.26 -12.58 7.84
N GLY A 209 -18.83 -13.55 8.57
CA GLY A 209 -19.36 -14.79 8.02
C GLY A 209 -18.30 -15.83 7.61
N LEU A 210 -16.99 -15.58 7.82
CA LEU A 210 -15.97 -16.61 7.67
C LEU A 210 -15.86 -17.47 8.94
N ALA A 211 -15.81 -18.79 8.75
CA ALA A 211 -15.49 -19.72 9.84
C ALA A 211 -14.07 -19.49 10.34
N SER A 212 -13.84 -19.71 11.65
CA SER A 212 -12.49 -19.76 12.21
C SER A 212 -11.64 -20.80 11.48
N PRO A 213 -10.31 -20.61 11.34
CA PRO A 213 -9.45 -21.63 10.75
C PRO A 213 -9.61 -23.04 11.32
N SER A 214 -9.93 -23.18 12.63
CA SER A 214 -10.22 -24.46 13.28
C SER A 214 -11.46 -25.17 12.77
N ASP A 215 -12.44 -24.41 12.28
CA ASP A 215 -13.75 -24.92 11.88
C ASP A 215 -13.85 -25.16 10.36
N ARG A 216 -12.77 -24.85 9.63
CA ARG A 216 -12.70 -25.09 8.17
C ARG A 216 -12.35 -26.53 7.87
N GLN A 217 -13.00 -27.09 6.86
CA GLN A 217 -12.67 -28.41 6.36
C GLN A 217 -11.28 -28.40 5.74
N PRO A 218 -10.35 -29.26 6.20
CA PRO A 218 -9.01 -29.34 5.61
C PRO A 218 -9.07 -29.88 4.18
N SER A 219 -8.36 -29.21 3.26
CA SER A 219 -8.15 -29.73 1.91
C SER A 219 -7.19 -30.90 1.93
N ARG A 220 -7.31 -31.82 0.95
CA ARG A 220 -6.33 -32.91 0.72
C ARG A 220 -4.96 -32.41 0.31
N GLU A 221 -4.93 -31.28 -0.42
CA GLU A 221 -3.69 -30.60 -0.86
C GLU A 221 -3.54 -29.32 -0.09
N VAL A 222 -2.31 -28.97 0.30
CA VAL A 222 -2.02 -27.66 0.89
C VAL A 222 -1.99 -26.61 -0.20
N SER A 223 -2.72 -25.53 0.00
CA SER A 223 -2.85 -24.43 -0.97
C SER A 223 -1.96 -23.25 -0.59
N LEU A 224 -1.02 -22.93 -1.50
CA LEU A 224 -0.19 -21.73 -1.46
C LEU A 224 -0.88 -20.63 -2.24
N TYR A 225 -1.00 -19.44 -1.68
CA TYR A 225 -1.72 -18.33 -2.29
C TYR A 225 -0.87 -17.06 -2.36
N TRP A 226 -0.81 -16.49 -3.53
CA TRP A 226 -0.26 -15.15 -3.76
C TRP A 226 -1.30 -14.27 -4.45
N PHE A 227 -1.40 -13.02 -4.05
CA PHE A 227 -2.18 -12.04 -4.79
C PHE A 227 -1.50 -10.68 -4.83
N GLY A 228 -1.82 -9.89 -5.85
CA GLY A 228 -1.28 -8.55 -6.01
C GLY A 228 -1.91 -7.82 -7.19
N GLN A 229 -1.42 -6.60 -7.44
CA GLN A 229 -1.93 -5.82 -8.57
C GLN A 229 -1.55 -6.44 -9.92
N THR A 230 -0.32 -6.92 -10.03
CA THR A 230 0.20 -7.56 -11.25
C THR A 230 0.99 -8.81 -10.89
N ILE A 231 0.69 -9.93 -11.54
CA ILE A 231 1.48 -11.16 -11.48
C ILE A 231 2.62 -10.98 -12.48
N GLY A 232 3.80 -10.66 -12.00
CA GLY A 232 4.99 -10.39 -12.80
C GLY A 232 6.25 -10.77 -12.02
N VAL A 233 7.42 -10.38 -12.49
CA VAL A 233 8.73 -10.74 -11.91
C VAL A 233 8.84 -10.38 -10.42
N HIS A 234 8.21 -9.30 -9.98
CA HIS A 234 8.20 -8.89 -8.57
C HIS A 234 7.35 -9.79 -7.66
N SER A 235 6.51 -10.66 -8.23
CA SER A 235 5.74 -11.64 -7.46
C SER A 235 6.61 -12.76 -6.90
N ARG A 236 7.79 -13.01 -7.45
CA ARG A 236 8.66 -14.17 -7.14
C ARG A 236 7.94 -15.51 -7.25
N ALA A 237 6.88 -15.57 -8.04
CA ALA A 237 6.11 -16.80 -8.26
C ALA A 237 6.95 -17.90 -8.93
N ASP A 238 7.96 -17.54 -9.72
CA ASP A 238 8.93 -18.42 -10.34
C ASP A 238 9.78 -19.16 -9.28
N GLN A 239 10.24 -18.47 -8.22
CA GLN A 239 10.94 -19.10 -7.10
C GLN A 239 10.06 -20.14 -6.40
N VAL A 240 8.80 -19.80 -6.13
CA VAL A 240 7.86 -20.73 -5.48
C VAL A 240 7.59 -21.93 -6.39
N LEU A 241 7.33 -21.71 -7.68
CA LEU A 241 7.11 -22.78 -8.64
C LEU A 241 8.32 -23.73 -8.74
N ASN A 242 9.54 -23.19 -8.74
CA ASN A 242 10.77 -23.98 -8.78
C ASN A 242 11.00 -24.77 -7.48
N ALA A 243 10.48 -24.33 -6.33
CA ALA A 243 10.54 -25.05 -5.08
C ALA A 243 9.55 -26.23 -5.00
N MET A 244 8.43 -26.18 -5.73
CA MET A 244 7.36 -27.19 -5.64
C MET A 244 7.81 -28.63 -5.95
N PRO A 245 8.70 -28.93 -6.94
CA PRO A 245 9.18 -30.29 -7.16
C PRO A 245 9.97 -30.89 -6.00
N LEU A 246 10.50 -30.05 -5.12
CA LEU A 246 11.27 -30.46 -3.93
C LEU A 246 10.36 -30.74 -2.72
N LEU A 247 9.05 -30.47 -2.83
CA LEU A 247 8.09 -30.68 -1.77
C LEU A 247 7.65 -32.14 -1.70
N LYS A 248 7.63 -32.67 -0.48
CA LYS A 248 7.21 -34.07 -0.19
C LYS A 248 5.70 -34.23 -0.10
N THR A 249 4.97 -33.14 0.11
CA THR A 249 3.51 -33.10 0.22
C THR A 249 2.93 -32.42 -1.02
N PRO A 250 1.89 -33.00 -1.65
CA PRO A 250 1.22 -32.35 -2.77
C PRO A 250 0.72 -30.95 -2.40
N THR A 251 1.08 -29.97 -3.22
CA THR A 251 0.71 -28.56 -3.02
C THR A 251 0.17 -27.95 -4.30
N ARG A 252 -0.70 -26.95 -4.16
CA ARG A 252 -1.23 -26.15 -5.26
C ARG A 252 -0.78 -24.70 -5.09
N LEU A 253 -0.32 -24.08 -6.16
CA LEU A 253 0.03 -22.67 -6.22
C LEU A 253 -1.08 -21.90 -6.94
N THR A 254 -1.72 -20.97 -6.25
CA THR A 254 -2.73 -20.07 -6.80
C THR A 254 -2.18 -18.63 -6.81
N LEU A 255 -2.18 -18.02 -8.00
CA LEU A 255 -1.76 -16.64 -8.21
C LEU A 255 -2.97 -15.82 -8.66
N ARG A 256 -3.23 -14.65 -8.01
CA ARG A 256 -4.34 -13.77 -8.37
C ARG A 256 -3.86 -12.35 -8.65
N GLY A 257 -4.21 -11.82 -9.81
CA GLY A 257 -3.83 -10.47 -10.20
C GLY A 257 -4.03 -10.21 -11.69
N LYS A 258 -3.63 -9.02 -12.17
CA LYS A 258 -3.50 -8.77 -13.60
C LYS A 258 -2.27 -9.52 -14.12
N SER A 259 -2.40 -10.27 -15.19
CA SER A 259 -1.29 -10.99 -15.81
C SER A 259 -0.33 -10.02 -16.51
N ASP A 260 0.97 -10.17 -16.23
CA ASP A 260 2.02 -9.83 -17.18
C ASP A 260 2.14 -11.02 -18.13
N GLU A 261 1.71 -10.86 -19.36
CA GLU A 261 1.56 -11.99 -20.29
C GLU A 261 2.89 -12.69 -20.61
N ALA A 262 4.00 -11.93 -20.69
CA ALA A 262 5.33 -12.52 -20.94
C ALA A 262 5.76 -13.39 -19.75
N PHE A 263 5.62 -12.86 -18.53
CA PHE A 263 5.95 -13.60 -17.30
C PHE A 263 5.05 -14.84 -17.11
N ILE A 264 3.74 -14.70 -17.35
CA ILE A 264 2.79 -15.81 -17.22
C ILE A 264 3.07 -16.91 -18.25
N SER A 265 3.42 -16.55 -19.49
CA SER A 265 3.81 -17.53 -20.52
C SER A 265 5.04 -18.34 -20.10
N ASP A 266 6.08 -17.64 -19.60
CA ASP A 266 7.28 -18.32 -19.08
C ASP A 266 6.94 -19.22 -17.87
N LEU A 267 6.14 -18.74 -16.94
CA LEU A 267 5.73 -19.50 -15.77
C LEU A 267 4.94 -20.78 -16.12
N ARG A 268 4.04 -20.71 -17.11
CA ARG A 268 3.31 -21.89 -17.62
C ARG A 268 4.22 -22.90 -18.31
N ASN A 269 5.19 -22.42 -19.10
CA ASN A 269 6.18 -23.28 -19.75
C ASN A 269 7.04 -24.01 -18.71
N ARG A 270 7.48 -23.32 -17.67
CA ARG A 270 8.21 -23.92 -16.53
C ARG A 270 7.34 -24.94 -15.79
N ALA A 271 6.09 -24.61 -15.50
CA ALA A 271 5.16 -25.52 -14.84
C ALA A 271 4.97 -26.80 -15.66
N SER A 272 4.85 -26.67 -17.00
CA SER A 272 4.76 -27.82 -17.91
C SER A 272 6.03 -28.67 -17.88
N ALA A 273 7.19 -28.06 -17.97
CA ALA A 273 8.48 -28.75 -17.93
C ALA A 273 8.72 -29.49 -16.59
N LEU A 274 8.18 -28.96 -15.49
CA LEU A 274 8.27 -29.55 -14.14
C LEU A 274 7.12 -30.54 -13.84
N GLY A 275 6.17 -30.76 -14.77
CA GLY A 275 5.00 -31.61 -14.55
C GLY A 275 3.97 -31.04 -13.57
N LEU A 276 3.98 -29.72 -13.37
CA LEU A 276 3.15 -29.02 -12.38
C LEU A 276 1.98 -28.24 -13.01
N SER A 277 1.62 -28.50 -14.27
CA SER A 277 0.57 -27.74 -14.96
C SER A 277 -0.77 -27.74 -14.23
N ASN A 278 -1.12 -28.85 -13.57
CA ASN A 278 -2.37 -29.00 -12.81
C ASN A 278 -2.31 -28.38 -11.41
N GLN A 279 -1.13 -28.08 -10.90
CA GLN A 279 -0.90 -27.49 -9.58
C GLN A 279 -0.77 -25.95 -9.65
N LEU A 280 -0.61 -25.37 -10.84
CA LEU A 280 -0.53 -23.93 -11.04
C LEU A 280 -1.88 -23.37 -11.47
N GLN A 281 -2.46 -22.49 -10.67
CA GLN A 281 -3.69 -21.77 -10.99
C GLN A 281 -3.44 -20.27 -11.08
N ILE A 282 -3.89 -19.64 -12.18
CA ILE A 282 -3.77 -18.19 -12.38
C ILE A 282 -5.18 -17.61 -12.50
N LEU A 283 -5.50 -16.67 -11.62
CA LEU A 283 -6.82 -16.07 -11.47
C LEU A 283 -6.76 -14.56 -11.74
N PRO A 284 -7.83 -13.98 -12.30
CA PRO A 284 -7.92 -12.55 -12.52
C PRO A 284 -7.98 -11.79 -11.19
N ARG A 285 -7.83 -10.45 -11.28
CA ARG A 285 -8.06 -9.56 -10.14
C ARG A 285 -9.48 -9.74 -9.61
N ALA A 286 -9.62 -9.55 -8.30
CA ALA A 286 -10.91 -9.49 -7.64
C ALA A 286 -11.10 -8.12 -6.98
N GLU A 287 -12.34 -7.82 -6.59
CA GLU A 287 -12.67 -6.60 -5.87
C GLU A 287 -11.98 -6.59 -4.50
N PRO A 288 -11.45 -5.44 -4.06
CA PRO A 288 -10.72 -5.33 -2.79
C PRO A 288 -11.49 -5.89 -1.59
N GLY A 289 -12.79 -5.64 -1.48
CA GLY A 289 -13.63 -6.13 -0.37
C GLY A 289 -13.85 -7.65 -0.36
N GLN A 290 -13.47 -8.37 -1.42
CA GLN A 290 -13.57 -9.84 -1.48
C GLN A 290 -12.26 -10.54 -1.09
N MET A 291 -11.16 -9.79 -0.95
CA MET A 291 -9.82 -10.39 -0.86
C MET A 291 -9.62 -11.25 0.38
N VAL A 292 -10.15 -10.86 1.54
CA VAL A 292 -10.08 -11.65 2.78
C VAL A 292 -10.83 -12.98 2.59
N ARG A 293 -12.05 -12.93 2.02
CA ARG A 293 -12.86 -14.13 1.77
C ARG A 293 -12.18 -15.10 0.80
N LEU A 294 -11.64 -14.57 -0.32
CA LEU A 294 -10.93 -15.38 -1.31
C LEU A 294 -9.62 -15.95 -0.77
N ALA A 295 -8.92 -15.20 0.07
CA ALA A 295 -7.72 -15.70 0.75
C ALA A 295 -8.06 -16.85 1.71
N ALA A 296 -9.19 -16.80 2.40
CA ALA A 296 -9.60 -17.81 3.38
C ALA A 296 -9.82 -19.23 2.79
N GLU A 297 -9.90 -19.35 1.46
CA GLU A 297 -9.96 -20.62 0.73
C GLU A 297 -8.61 -21.36 0.67
N HIS A 298 -7.54 -20.73 1.19
CA HIS A 298 -6.17 -21.23 1.09
C HIS A 298 -5.55 -21.50 2.47
N ASP A 299 -4.35 -22.07 2.50
CA ASP A 299 -3.65 -22.44 3.73
C ASP A 299 -2.49 -21.51 4.06
N ILE A 300 -1.67 -21.18 3.08
CA ILE A 300 -0.42 -20.43 3.26
C ILE A 300 -0.44 -19.21 2.32
N LEU A 301 -0.29 -18.01 2.89
CA LEU A 301 -0.04 -16.81 2.11
C LEU A 301 1.42 -16.68 1.76
N LEU A 302 1.70 -16.39 0.52
CA LEU A 302 3.02 -16.06 0.01
C LEU A 302 3.20 -14.52 0.03
N GLY A 303 3.90 -14.02 1.01
CA GLY A 303 4.34 -12.61 1.08
C GLY A 303 5.67 -12.43 0.36
N THR A 304 5.76 -12.91 -0.87
CA THR A 304 6.97 -12.86 -1.68
C THR A 304 7.21 -11.48 -2.25
N GLN A 305 8.45 -11.03 -2.19
CA GLN A 305 8.93 -9.78 -2.79
C GLN A 305 10.45 -9.84 -2.99
N PRO A 306 11.00 -9.05 -3.96
CA PRO A 306 12.44 -8.98 -4.16
C PRO A 306 13.17 -8.49 -2.91
N GLY A 307 14.25 -9.19 -2.53
CA GLY A 307 15.11 -8.77 -1.44
C GLY A 307 16.26 -7.84 -1.85
N SER A 308 16.38 -7.54 -3.14
CA SER A 308 17.56 -6.88 -3.72
C SER A 308 17.56 -5.36 -3.61
N ASP A 309 16.45 -4.71 -3.34
CA ASP A 309 16.37 -3.25 -3.25
C ASP A 309 15.79 -2.75 -1.93
N LEU A 310 16.17 -1.52 -1.56
CA LEU A 310 15.77 -0.91 -0.31
C LEU A 310 14.25 -0.68 -0.22
N PHE A 311 13.60 -0.42 -1.35
CA PHE A 311 12.16 -0.22 -1.39
C PHE A 311 11.43 -1.47 -0.88
N HIS A 312 11.76 -2.64 -1.45
CA HIS A 312 11.15 -3.90 -1.02
C HIS A 312 11.61 -4.35 0.38
N GLN A 313 12.85 -4.01 0.78
CA GLN A 313 13.31 -4.27 2.15
C GLN A 313 12.45 -3.58 3.23
N MET A 314 11.91 -2.39 2.92
CA MET A 314 11.13 -1.58 3.86
C MET A 314 9.61 -1.75 3.67
N ALA A 315 9.17 -2.31 2.53
CA ALA A 315 7.76 -2.40 2.21
C ALA A 315 7.04 -3.48 3.02
N LEU A 316 5.91 -3.11 3.63
CA LEU A 316 4.99 -4.03 4.27
C LEU A 316 3.61 -3.90 3.62
N GLY A 317 3.37 -4.72 2.61
CA GLY A 317 2.17 -4.65 1.80
C GLY A 317 0.92 -5.17 2.50
N ASN A 318 -0.25 -4.69 2.09
CA ASN A 318 -1.56 -5.09 2.63
C ASN A 318 -1.83 -6.60 2.52
N LYS A 319 -1.20 -7.30 1.54
CA LYS A 319 -1.43 -8.74 1.33
C LYS A 319 -1.15 -9.58 2.59
N VAL A 320 -0.14 -9.19 3.37
CA VAL A 320 0.23 -9.91 4.60
C VAL A 320 -0.89 -9.79 5.63
N PHE A 321 -1.41 -8.60 5.85
CA PHE A 321 -2.52 -8.36 6.77
C PHE A 321 -3.83 -8.97 6.28
N THR A 322 -4.08 -8.97 4.97
CA THR A 322 -5.23 -9.70 4.38
C THR A 322 -5.11 -11.20 4.64
N GLY A 323 -3.90 -11.77 4.51
CA GLY A 323 -3.65 -13.18 4.84
C GLY A 323 -3.87 -13.48 6.31
N MET A 324 -3.38 -12.61 7.22
CA MET A 324 -3.64 -12.73 8.66
C MET A 324 -5.15 -12.65 8.97
N MET A 325 -5.86 -11.68 8.41
CA MET A 325 -7.31 -11.50 8.58
C MET A 325 -8.10 -12.69 8.06
N ALA A 326 -7.62 -13.31 6.99
CA ALA A 326 -8.17 -14.55 6.44
C ALA A 326 -7.78 -15.81 7.23
N GLY A 327 -6.84 -15.71 8.17
CA GLY A 327 -6.33 -16.84 8.95
C GLY A 327 -5.49 -17.80 8.11
N LEU A 328 -4.47 -17.29 7.40
CA LEU A 328 -3.47 -18.07 6.67
C LEU A 328 -2.16 -18.08 7.43
N ALA A 329 -1.41 -19.17 7.32
CA ALA A 329 0.01 -19.19 7.69
C ALA A 329 0.80 -18.30 6.71
N LEU A 330 1.88 -17.65 7.17
CA LEU A 330 2.64 -16.71 6.37
C LEU A 330 3.98 -17.30 5.94
N ALA A 331 4.26 -17.32 4.64
CA ALA A 331 5.58 -17.57 4.07
C ALA A 331 6.08 -16.28 3.45
N LEU A 332 7.04 -15.60 4.09
CA LEU A 332 7.44 -14.24 3.75
C LEU A 332 8.90 -14.20 3.27
N SER A 333 9.17 -13.40 2.24
CA SER A 333 10.57 -13.08 1.88
C SER A 333 11.29 -12.44 3.06
N ASP A 334 12.55 -12.82 3.29
CA ASP A 334 13.38 -12.31 4.37
C ASP A 334 13.81 -10.86 4.10
N THR A 335 12.94 -9.93 4.44
CA THR A 335 13.16 -8.48 4.37
C THR A 335 13.12 -7.87 5.77
N ILE A 336 13.65 -6.64 5.91
CA ILE A 336 13.68 -5.96 7.21
C ILE A 336 12.26 -5.79 7.75
N ALA A 337 11.32 -5.33 6.93
CA ALA A 337 9.93 -5.12 7.36
C ALA A 337 9.20 -6.42 7.72
N HIS A 338 9.46 -7.52 7.02
CA HIS A 338 8.89 -8.82 7.34
C HIS A 338 9.49 -9.43 8.62
N ARG A 339 10.81 -9.23 8.89
CA ARG A 339 11.43 -9.61 10.16
C ARG A 339 10.80 -8.88 11.34
N GLU A 340 10.61 -7.55 11.20
CA GLU A 340 9.94 -6.74 12.22
C GLU A 340 8.51 -7.24 12.47
N LEU A 341 7.74 -7.49 11.40
CA LEU A 341 6.39 -8.01 11.53
C LEU A 341 6.35 -9.36 12.26
N LEU A 342 7.18 -10.34 11.87
CA LEU A 342 7.17 -11.65 12.54
C LEU A 342 7.72 -11.62 13.97
N ALA A 343 8.53 -10.63 14.32
CA ALA A 343 8.91 -10.38 15.72
C ALA A 343 7.71 -9.89 16.56
N GLU A 344 6.82 -9.07 15.97
CA GLU A 344 5.57 -8.64 16.60
C GLU A 344 4.44 -9.69 16.50
N ALA A 345 4.52 -10.59 15.52
CA ALA A 345 3.54 -11.65 15.26
C ALA A 345 4.18 -13.06 15.33
N PRO A 346 4.76 -13.45 16.46
CA PRO A 346 5.42 -14.74 16.58
C PRO A 346 4.44 -15.90 16.37
N GLY A 347 4.90 -16.93 15.68
CA GLY A 347 4.09 -18.12 15.42
C GLY A 347 3.10 -17.99 14.26
N CYS A 348 3.07 -16.85 13.51
CA CYS A 348 2.20 -16.71 12.35
C CYS A 348 2.81 -17.24 11.06
N GLY A 349 4.12 -17.44 10.98
CA GLY A 349 4.79 -17.80 9.73
C GLY A 349 6.29 -17.97 9.86
N PHE A 350 6.97 -17.99 8.72
CA PHE A 350 8.42 -18.10 8.61
C PHE A 350 8.98 -17.20 7.51
N LEU A 351 10.29 -16.98 7.55
CA LEU A 351 11.05 -16.21 6.56
C LEU A 351 11.86 -17.15 5.66
N PHE A 352 12.03 -16.74 4.39
CA PHE A 352 12.94 -17.39 3.45
C PHE A 352 13.66 -16.36 2.58
N ALA A 353 14.89 -16.65 2.19
CA ALA A 353 15.69 -15.72 1.40
C ALA A 353 15.18 -15.64 -0.04
N ASP A 354 15.22 -14.43 -0.61
CA ASP A 354 14.89 -14.20 -2.02
C ASP A 354 15.95 -14.91 -2.90
N GLY A 355 15.48 -15.72 -3.86
CA GLY A 355 16.32 -16.54 -4.73
C GLY A 355 16.74 -17.90 -4.16
N ASP A 356 16.54 -18.17 -2.87
CA ASP A 356 16.86 -19.45 -2.24
C ASP A 356 15.70 -20.45 -2.39
N VAL A 357 15.69 -21.18 -3.50
CA VAL A 357 14.66 -22.18 -3.84
C VAL A 357 14.71 -23.37 -2.87
N GLU A 358 15.90 -23.84 -2.54
CA GLU A 358 16.09 -25.01 -1.66
C GLU A 358 15.74 -24.67 -0.21
N GLY A 359 16.13 -23.49 0.28
CA GLY A 359 15.76 -23.02 1.61
C GLY A 359 14.24 -22.85 1.73
N LEU A 360 13.57 -22.29 0.73
CA LEU A 360 12.10 -22.21 0.72
C LEU A 360 11.47 -23.61 0.77
N ALA A 361 11.94 -24.54 -0.07
CA ALA A 361 11.43 -25.92 -0.09
C ALA A 361 11.67 -26.63 1.23
N SER A 362 12.82 -26.42 1.88
CA SER A 362 13.15 -26.97 3.20
C SER A 362 12.19 -26.47 4.28
N GLN A 363 11.96 -25.15 4.35
CA GLN A 363 11.02 -24.52 5.29
C GLN A 363 9.58 -25.03 5.07
N LEU A 364 9.14 -25.06 3.81
CA LEU A 364 7.83 -25.61 3.47
C LEU A 364 7.71 -27.08 3.86
N ASN A 365 8.69 -27.95 3.56
CA ASN A 365 8.65 -29.34 3.94
C ASN A 365 8.57 -29.52 5.46
N HIS A 366 9.31 -28.69 6.23
CA HIS A 366 9.24 -28.72 7.69
C HIS A 366 7.84 -28.34 8.21
N LEU A 367 7.16 -27.42 7.54
CA LEU A 367 5.79 -27.02 7.88
C LEU A 367 4.76 -28.06 7.42
N LEU A 368 4.92 -28.56 6.18
CA LEU A 368 3.96 -29.46 5.52
C LEU A 368 3.95 -30.89 6.09
N CYS A 369 5.00 -31.31 6.80
CA CYS A 369 5.06 -32.65 7.41
C CYS A 369 4.09 -32.81 8.62
N ASP A 370 3.61 -31.72 9.22
CA ASP A 370 2.64 -31.73 10.31
C ASP A 370 1.55 -30.69 10.12
N ARG A 371 0.38 -31.12 9.69
CA ARG A 371 -0.79 -30.24 9.47
C ARG A 371 -1.13 -29.37 10.69
N ARG A 372 -0.94 -29.88 11.90
CA ARG A 372 -1.22 -29.14 13.14
C ARG A 372 -0.36 -27.88 13.27
N ARG A 373 0.86 -27.86 12.69
CA ARG A 373 1.70 -26.66 12.67
C ARG A 373 1.09 -25.58 11.78
N ILE A 374 0.57 -25.96 10.60
CA ILE A 374 -0.11 -25.03 9.70
C ILE A 374 -1.34 -24.46 10.42
N ASP A 375 -2.16 -25.31 11.02
CA ASP A 375 -3.39 -24.93 11.71
C ASP A 375 -3.10 -24.01 12.90
N ALA A 376 -2.03 -24.27 13.67
CA ALA A 376 -1.59 -23.39 14.77
C ALA A 376 -1.17 -22.01 14.25
N MET A 377 -0.41 -21.93 13.15
CA MET A 377 -0.02 -20.65 12.54
C MET A 377 -1.24 -19.88 12.00
N LYS A 378 -2.19 -20.59 11.40
CA LYS A 378 -3.45 -20.00 10.89
C LYS A 378 -4.28 -19.39 12.02
N LEU A 379 -4.42 -20.11 13.14
CA LEU A 379 -5.14 -19.62 14.32
C LEU A 379 -4.43 -18.42 14.96
N GLN A 380 -3.11 -18.46 15.05
CA GLN A 380 -2.31 -17.36 15.60
C GLN A 380 -2.47 -16.10 14.73
N ALA A 381 -2.36 -16.24 13.41
CA ALA A 381 -2.57 -15.12 12.46
C ALA A 381 -3.98 -14.54 12.59
N TRP A 382 -5.01 -15.40 12.66
CA TRP A 382 -6.41 -15.01 12.84
C TRP A 382 -6.63 -14.23 14.14
N SER A 383 -6.10 -14.71 15.26
CA SER A 383 -6.19 -14.07 16.58
C SER A 383 -5.49 -12.71 16.61
N LEU A 384 -4.27 -12.64 16.07
CA LEU A 384 -3.54 -11.37 16.01
C LEU A 384 -4.16 -10.36 15.05
N ALA A 385 -4.78 -10.79 13.95
CA ALA A 385 -5.56 -9.91 13.10
C ALA A 385 -6.76 -9.32 13.84
N GLU A 386 -7.42 -10.10 14.70
CA GLU A 386 -8.54 -9.60 15.51
C GLU A 386 -8.14 -8.60 16.58
N THR A 387 -7.03 -8.85 17.25
CA THR A 387 -6.66 -8.12 18.47
C THR A 387 -5.65 -6.99 18.23
N ARG A 388 -4.87 -7.04 17.13
CA ARG A 388 -3.76 -6.11 16.91
C ARG A 388 -3.67 -5.58 15.47
N PHE A 389 -3.65 -6.48 14.46
CA PHE A 389 -3.36 -6.10 13.08
C PHE A 389 -4.66 -5.92 12.27
N ASN A 390 -5.47 -4.95 12.67
CA ASN A 390 -6.73 -4.58 12.03
C ASN A 390 -6.85 -3.06 11.90
N TRP A 391 -7.74 -2.63 11.02
CA TRP A 391 -7.95 -1.21 10.75
C TRP A 391 -8.53 -0.47 11.96
N GLU A 392 -9.30 -1.12 12.79
CA GLU A 392 -9.91 -0.56 13.99
C GLU A 392 -8.83 -0.10 14.99
N GLU A 393 -7.72 -0.85 15.12
CA GLU A 393 -6.57 -0.47 15.95
C GLU A 393 -5.71 0.61 15.26
N GLU A 394 -5.40 0.45 13.97
CA GLU A 394 -4.60 1.41 13.22
C GLU A 394 -5.27 2.79 13.14
N SER A 395 -6.59 2.81 12.93
CA SER A 395 -7.35 4.07 12.86
C SER A 395 -7.32 4.85 14.16
N ARG A 396 -7.24 4.21 15.32
CA ARG A 396 -7.07 4.90 16.61
C ARG A 396 -5.74 5.68 16.68
N THR A 397 -4.68 5.15 16.05
CA THR A 397 -3.41 5.85 15.96
C THR A 397 -3.50 7.07 15.06
N LEU A 398 -4.19 6.98 13.92
CA LEU A 398 -4.45 8.12 13.06
C LEU A 398 -5.27 9.19 13.78
N LEU A 399 -6.39 8.82 14.41
CA LEU A 399 -7.27 9.74 15.12
C LEU A 399 -6.52 10.47 16.25
N ARG A 400 -5.80 9.72 17.10
CA ARG A 400 -4.97 10.33 18.17
C ARG A 400 -3.94 11.32 17.62
N THR A 401 -3.32 11.00 16.47
CA THR A 401 -2.35 11.88 15.83
C THR A 401 -3.00 13.19 15.36
N ILE A 402 -4.18 13.10 14.74
CA ILE A 402 -4.93 14.27 14.28
C ILE A 402 -5.40 15.11 15.48
N ASP A 403 -5.94 14.50 16.53
CA ASP A 403 -6.39 15.20 17.73
C ASP A 403 -5.23 15.94 18.43
N GLN A 404 -4.08 15.30 18.59
CA GLN A 404 -2.87 15.93 19.13
C GLN A 404 -2.42 17.09 18.25
N LEU A 405 -2.45 16.91 16.94
CA LEU A 405 -2.09 17.95 16.00
C LEU A 405 -3.01 19.18 16.16
N LEU A 406 -4.30 18.96 16.26
CA LEU A 406 -5.30 20.02 16.39
C LEU A 406 -5.28 20.70 17.75
N SER A 407 -5.03 19.98 18.84
CA SER A 407 -4.99 20.52 20.21
C SER A 407 -3.82 21.48 20.46
N HIS A 408 -2.67 21.29 19.83
CA HIS A 408 -1.52 22.19 19.96
C HIS A 408 -1.74 23.59 19.37
N SER A 409 -2.87 23.87 18.70
CA SER A 409 -3.23 25.21 18.20
C SER A 409 -3.81 26.12 19.26
N LEU A 410 -4.33 25.60 20.34
CA LEU A 410 -5.01 26.38 21.38
C LEU A 410 -4.05 27.01 22.37
N VAL A 411 -2.76 26.70 22.33
CA VAL A 411 -1.75 27.17 23.30
C VAL A 411 -0.81 28.24 22.71
N GLY A 412 -0.86 28.51 21.40
CA GLY A 412 0.06 29.43 20.70
C GLY A 412 -0.51 30.83 20.38
N GLY A 413 -1.64 31.21 20.92
CA GLY A 413 -2.31 32.50 20.70
C GLY A 413 -2.45 33.29 22.01
N GLY A 414 -1.32 33.61 22.62
CA GLY A 414 -1.24 34.51 23.78
C GLY A 414 -0.07 35.46 23.59
#